data_9fc702b8db68671f8c559207d783edc7
#
_entry.id   9fc702b8db68671f8c559207d783edc7
#
_cell.length_a   1.000
_cell.length_b   1.000
_cell.length_c   1.000
_cell.angle_alpha   90.00
_cell.angle_beta   90.00
_cell.angle_gamma   90.00
#
_symmetry.space_group_name_H-M   'P 1'
#
loop_
_entity.id
_entity.type
_entity.pdbx_description
1 polymer ?
#
loop_
_entity_poly.entity_id
_entity_poly.type
_entity_poly.pdbx_seq_one_letter_code
_entity_poly.pdbx_strand_id
1 'polypeptide(L)'
;MARIAGVNLPTNKRVIIALTYIHGIGRKTAVDIADKLGIDHARRVQDLSDAEVLQIREAIDADLTVEGDLRRDTAMNIKRLMDLACYRGLRHRKGLPVRGQRTHTNARTRKGKAKPIAGKKK
;
A
#
# COMPACT_ATOMS: atom_id res chain seq x y z
N MET A 1 13.77 -11.21 -14.76
CA MET A 1 12.70 -10.46 -14.07
C MET A 1 12.91 -10.55 -12.57
N ALA A 2 12.94 -9.41 -11.88
CA ALA A 2 13.16 -9.41 -10.43
C ALA A 2 11.84 -9.65 -9.70
N ARG A 3 11.87 -10.51 -8.69
CA ARG A 3 10.72 -10.78 -7.84
C ARG A 3 11.10 -10.49 -6.39
N ILE A 4 10.43 -9.53 -5.78
CA ILE A 4 10.71 -9.09 -4.42
C ILE A 4 9.40 -9.08 -3.63
N ALA A 5 9.40 -9.62 -2.43
CA ALA A 5 8.23 -9.69 -1.56
C ALA A 5 7.03 -10.36 -2.26
N GLY A 6 7.28 -11.31 -3.16
CA GLY A 6 6.24 -11.98 -3.91
C GLY A 6 5.70 -11.20 -5.11
N VAL A 7 6.26 -10.04 -5.40
CA VAL A 7 5.81 -9.17 -6.50
C VAL A 7 6.84 -9.20 -7.63
N ASN A 8 6.36 -9.42 -8.86
CA ASN A 8 7.21 -9.34 -10.04
C ASN A 8 7.36 -7.87 -10.44
N LEU A 9 8.58 -7.36 -10.38
CA LEU A 9 8.84 -5.97 -10.72
C LEU A 9 8.97 -5.79 -12.23
N PRO A 10 8.42 -4.70 -12.80
CA PRO A 10 8.60 -4.43 -14.22
C PRO A 10 10.06 -4.15 -14.54
N THR A 11 10.58 -4.82 -15.58
CA THR A 11 12.01 -4.75 -15.90
C THR A 11 12.40 -3.46 -16.61
N ASN A 12 11.45 -2.81 -17.28
CA ASN A 12 11.72 -1.60 -18.05
C ASN A 12 11.54 -0.31 -17.24
N LYS A 13 11.23 -0.42 -15.96
CA LYS A 13 11.08 0.75 -15.07
C LYS A 13 12.35 0.97 -14.25
N ARG A 14 12.55 2.21 -13.82
CA ARG A 14 13.64 2.50 -12.87
C ARG A 14 13.37 1.79 -11.55
N VAL A 15 14.44 1.43 -10.85
CA VAL A 15 14.32 0.70 -9.59
C VAL A 15 13.42 1.43 -8.58
N ILE A 16 13.60 2.75 -8.43
CA ILE A 16 12.81 3.52 -7.48
C ILE A 16 11.32 3.56 -7.82
N ILE A 17 10.99 3.45 -9.11
CA ILE A 17 9.59 3.39 -9.53
C ILE A 17 9.05 1.96 -9.37
N ALA A 18 9.83 0.97 -9.77
CA ALA A 18 9.41 -0.42 -9.67
C ALA A 18 9.16 -0.85 -8.24
N LEU A 19 9.95 -0.38 -7.28
CA LEU A 19 9.75 -0.71 -5.87
C LEU A 19 8.41 -0.22 -5.34
N THR A 20 7.85 0.84 -5.91
CA THR A 20 6.55 1.34 -5.48
C THR A 20 5.39 0.40 -5.84
N TYR A 21 5.63 -0.61 -6.68
CA TYR A 21 4.63 -1.63 -6.99
C TYR A 21 4.40 -2.59 -5.82
N ILE A 22 5.30 -2.59 -4.84
CA ILE A 22 5.15 -3.40 -3.64
C ILE A 22 4.25 -2.66 -2.65
N HIS A 23 3.22 -3.33 -2.16
CA HIS A 23 2.33 -2.73 -1.16
C HIS A 23 3.11 -2.40 0.11
N GLY A 24 3.10 -1.16 0.51
CA GLY A 24 3.84 -0.68 1.67
C GLY A 24 5.09 0.12 1.35
N ILE A 25 5.48 0.20 0.08
CA ILE A 25 6.62 1.00 -0.37
C ILE A 25 6.11 2.12 -1.26
N GLY A 26 6.27 3.35 -0.81
CA GLY A 26 5.97 4.55 -1.59
C GLY A 26 7.24 5.13 -2.21
N ARG A 27 7.10 6.29 -2.86
CA ARG A 27 8.23 6.94 -3.54
C ARG A 27 9.40 7.22 -2.61
N LYS A 28 9.12 7.77 -1.44
CA LYS A 28 10.18 8.14 -0.50
C LYS A 28 10.91 6.92 0.02
N THR A 29 10.18 5.89 0.40
CA THR A 29 10.77 4.65 0.88
C THR A 29 11.63 4.00 -0.19
N ALA A 30 11.16 4.01 -1.44
CA ALA A 30 11.92 3.46 -2.57
C ALA A 30 13.25 4.21 -2.76
N VAL A 31 13.20 5.55 -2.69
CA VAL A 31 14.40 6.37 -2.81
C VAL A 31 15.37 6.10 -1.64
N ASP A 32 14.82 5.98 -0.43
CA ASP A 32 15.63 5.70 0.76
C ASP A 32 16.36 4.35 0.64
N ILE A 33 15.67 3.34 0.13
CA ILE A 33 16.28 2.01 -0.10
C ILE A 33 17.42 2.13 -1.13
N ALA A 34 17.18 2.82 -2.23
CA ALA A 34 18.19 2.99 -3.28
C ALA A 34 19.41 3.73 -2.74
N ASP A 35 19.21 4.78 -1.96
CA ASP A 35 20.30 5.55 -1.36
C ASP A 35 21.11 4.70 -0.36
N LYS A 36 20.41 3.92 0.46
CA LYS A 36 21.06 3.06 1.46
C LYS A 36 21.95 2.01 0.81
N LEU A 37 21.54 1.48 -0.33
CA LEU A 37 22.27 0.44 -1.03
C LEU A 37 23.23 0.99 -2.10
N GLY A 38 23.26 2.31 -2.29
CA GLY A 38 24.12 2.92 -3.29
C GLY A 38 23.69 2.70 -4.73
N ILE A 39 22.41 2.46 -4.96
CA ILE A 39 21.88 2.25 -6.31
C ILE A 39 21.51 3.58 -6.92
N ASP A 40 21.96 3.83 -8.16
CA ASP A 40 21.62 5.04 -8.89
C ASP A 40 20.12 5.11 -9.14
N HIS A 41 19.53 6.29 -8.91
CA HIS A 41 18.10 6.50 -9.11
C HIS A 41 17.65 6.31 -10.56
N ALA A 42 18.54 6.52 -11.52
CA ALA A 42 18.25 6.32 -12.94
C ALA A 42 18.35 4.87 -13.38
N ARG A 43 18.80 3.99 -12.52
CA ARG A 43 19.05 2.60 -12.88
C ARG A 43 17.73 1.84 -13.05
N ARG A 44 17.67 1.00 -14.08
CA ARG A 44 16.47 0.19 -14.36
C ARG A 44 16.59 -1.19 -13.74
N VAL A 45 15.44 -1.82 -13.51
CA VAL A 45 15.39 -3.15 -12.90
C VAL A 45 16.15 -4.17 -13.72
N GLN A 46 16.05 -4.10 -15.06
CA GLN A 46 16.73 -5.05 -15.93
C GLN A 46 18.26 -4.99 -15.82
N ASP A 47 18.81 -3.89 -15.32
CA ASP A 47 20.25 -3.70 -15.16
C ASP A 47 20.78 -4.16 -13.80
N LEU A 48 19.89 -4.66 -12.92
CA LEU A 48 20.30 -5.13 -11.60
C LEU A 48 20.90 -6.54 -11.69
N SER A 49 22.00 -6.73 -10.94
CA SER A 49 22.57 -8.08 -10.78
C SER A 49 21.77 -8.86 -9.72
N ASP A 50 21.96 -10.18 -9.68
CA ASP A 50 21.32 -11.00 -8.68
C ASP A 50 21.73 -10.60 -7.26
N ALA A 51 22.98 -10.20 -7.06
CA ALA A 51 23.47 -9.73 -5.77
C ALA A 51 22.75 -8.45 -5.33
N GLU A 52 22.52 -7.54 -6.26
CA GLU A 52 21.80 -6.29 -5.96
C GLU A 52 20.33 -6.56 -5.61
N VAL A 53 19.69 -7.48 -6.32
CA VAL A 53 18.31 -7.89 -6.01
C VAL A 53 18.25 -8.50 -4.60
N LEU A 54 19.22 -9.32 -4.25
CA LEU A 54 19.28 -9.92 -2.92
C LEU A 54 19.45 -8.85 -1.84
N GLN A 55 20.30 -7.87 -2.08
CA GLN A 55 20.49 -6.75 -1.14
C GLN A 55 19.19 -5.99 -0.91
N ILE A 56 18.41 -5.76 -1.97
CA ILE A 56 17.12 -5.08 -1.85
C ILE A 56 16.16 -5.92 -1.01
N ARG A 57 16.10 -7.22 -1.26
CA ARG A 57 15.25 -8.14 -0.48
C ARG A 57 15.61 -8.10 1.00
N GLU A 58 16.89 -8.17 1.31
CA GLU A 58 17.35 -8.14 2.69
C GLU A 58 17.03 -6.83 3.38
N ALA A 59 17.19 -5.70 2.68
CA ALA A 59 16.87 -4.39 3.24
C ALA A 59 15.37 -4.27 3.56
N ILE A 60 14.52 -4.80 2.69
CA ILE A 60 13.08 -4.77 2.91
C ILE A 60 12.71 -5.68 4.09
N ASP A 61 13.25 -6.90 4.13
CA ASP A 61 12.92 -7.86 5.19
C ASP A 61 13.37 -7.36 6.56
N ALA A 62 14.49 -6.62 6.63
CA ALA A 62 15.04 -6.15 7.89
C ALA A 62 14.25 -5.00 8.51
N ASP A 63 13.76 -4.07 7.68
CA ASP A 63 13.24 -2.79 8.18
C ASP A 63 11.78 -2.51 7.87
N LEU A 64 11.17 -3.24 6.92
CA LEU A 64 9.85 -2.88 6.40
C LEU A 64 8.85 -4.03 6.55
N THR A 65 7.60 -3.65 6.82
CA THR A 65 6.46 -4.56 6.73
C THR A 65 5.75 -4.28 5.42
N VAL A 66 5.69 -5.26 4.53
CA VAL A 66 5.14 -5.07 3.18
C VAL A 66 4.20 -6.20 2.79
N GLU A 67 3.44 -5.99 1.73
CA GLU A 67 2.55 -6.97 1.09
C GLU A 67 1.64 -7.67 2.09
N GLY A 68 1.62 -9.01 2.09
CA GLY A 68 0.72 -9.78 2.93
C GLY A 68 0.83 -9.47 4.41
N ASP A 69 2.04 -9.27 4.90
CA ASP A 69 2.25 -8.95 6.31
C ASP A 69 1.65 -7.58 6.65
N LEU A 70 1.84 -6.59 5.78
CA LEU A 70 1.26 -5.27 5.99
C LEU A 70 -0.27 -5.32 5.91
N ARG A 71 -0.81 -6.05 4.94
CA ARG A 71 -2.25 -6.20 4.81
C ARG A 71 -2.84 -6.86 6.05
N ARG A 72 -2.16 -7.86 6.59
CA ARG A 72 -2.58 -8.52 7.83
C ARG A 72 -2.57 -7.56 9.00
N ASP A 73 -1.51 -6.78 9.16
CA ASP A 73 -1.40 -5.80 10.24
C ASP A 73 -2.52 -4.76 10.15
N THR A 74 -2.79 -4.25 8.96
CA THR A 74 -3.86 -3.28 8.76
C THR A 74 -5.22 -3.88 9.12
N ALA A 75 -5.49 -5.10 8.67
CA ALA A 75 -6.75 -5.78 8.97
C ALA A 75 -6.90 -6.03 10.46
N MET A 76 -5.82 -6.44 11.14
CA MET A 76 -5.84 -6.68 12.58
C MET A 76 -6.07 -5.38 13.36
N ASN A 77 -5.45 -4.29 12.92
CA ASN A 77 -5.64 -2.98 13.57
C ASN A 77 -7.08 -2.51 13.45
N ILE A 78 -7.69 -2.68 12.27
CA ILE A 78 -9.09 -2.32 12.06
C ILE A 78 -10.00 -3.22 12.91
N LYS A 79 -9.73 -4.52 12.93
CA LYS A 79 -10.50 -5.45 13.75
C LYS A 79 -10.43 -5.08 15.23
N ARG A 80 -9.25 -4.70 15.70
CA ARG A 80 -9.07 -4.26 17.09
C ARG A 80 -9.94 -3.06 17.41
N LEU A 81 -9.99 -2.07 16.51
CA LEU A 81 -10.85 -0.90 16.70
C LEU A 81 -12.31 -1.29 16.75
N MET A 82 -12.74 -2.21 15.89
CA MET A 82 -14.12 -2.71 15.90
C MET A 82 -14.46 -3.45 17.18
N ASP A 83 -13.54 -4.29 17.65
CA ASP A 83 -13.75 -5.08 18.89
C ASP A 83 -13.83 -4.18 20.12
N LEU A 84 -13.08 -3.06 20.12
CA LEU A 84 -13.14 -2.08 21.20
C LEU A 84 -14.42 -1.23 21.15
N ALA A 85 -15.16 -1.29 20.06
CA ALA A 85 -16.39 -0.53 19.85
C ALA A 85 -16.21 0.98 20.03
N CYS A 86 -15.00 1.49 19.75
CA CYS A 86 -14.74 2.92 19.78
C CYS A 86 -15.34 3.59 18.53
N TYR A 87 -15.38 4.93 18.51
CA TYR A 87 -15.95 5.65 17.39
C TYR A 87 -15.31 5.26 16.05
N ARG A 88 -13.99 5.19 15.99
CA ARG A 88 -13.27 4.80 14.77
C ARG A 88 -13.67 3.41 14.31
N GLY A 89 -13.78 2.48 15.24
CA GLY A 89 -14.20 1.11 14.93
C GLY A 89 -15.60 1.03 14.38
N LEU A 90 -16.51 1.80 14.94
CA LEU A 90 -17.89 1.87 14.44
C LEU A 90 -17.95 2.45 13.03
N ARG A 91 -17.12 3.43 12.71
CA ARG A 91 -17.04 3.96 11.35
C ARG A 91 -16.55 2.91 10.36
N HIS A 92 -15.54 2.12 10.74
CA HIS A 92 -15.08 1.01 9.90
C HIS A 92 -16.17 -0.04 9.69
N ARG A 93 -16.89 -0.37 10.75
CA ARG A 93 -17.97 -1.37 10.67
C ARG A 93 -19.05 -0.94 9.70
N LYS A 94 -19.40 0.34 9.70
CA LYS A 94 -20.44 0.89 8.83
C LYS A 94 -19.94 1.25 7.43
N GLY A 95 -18.62 1.15 7.19
CA GLY A 95 -18.06 1.52 5.89
C GLY A 95 -18.06 3.01 5.64
N LEU A 96 -17.97 3.82 6.69
CA LEU A 96 -18.00 5.27 6.59
C LEU A 96 -16.62 5.88 6.81
N PRO A 97 -16.38 7.12 6.34
CA PRO A 97 -15.10 7.78 6.58
C PRO A 97 -14.78 7.88 8.07
N VAL A 98 -13.50 7.65 8.41
CA VAL A 98 -13.07 7.53 9.80
C VAL A 98 -12.50 8.85 10.35
N ARG A 99 -12.07 9.75 9.47
CA ARG A 99 -11.38 10.98 9.85
C ARG A 99 -12.24 12.24 9.80
N GLY A 100 -13.53 12.10 10.06
CA GLY A 100 -14.41 13.25 10.15
C GLY A 100 -14.82 13.88 8.83
N GLN A 101 -14.63 13.18 7.71
CA GLN A 101 -15.03 13.70 6.42
C GLN A 101 -16.56 13.76 6.30
N ARG A 102 -17.02 14.67 5.46
CA ARG A 102 -18.45 14.81 5.20
C ARG A 102 -18.99 13.56 4.53
N THR A 103 -20.16 13.10 4.95
CA THR A 103 -20.80 11.93 4.38
C THR A 103 -22.01 12.29 3.52
N HIS A 104 -22.53 13.49 3.70
CA HIS A 104 -23.76 13.92 3.01
C HIS A 104 -23.55 14.13 1.51
N THR A 105 -22.38 14.61 1.11
CA THR A 105 -22.11 14.95 -0.29
C THR A 105 -21.08 14.06 -0.96
N ASN A 106 -19.99 13.76 -0.26
CA ASN A 106 -18.84 13.04 -0.82
C ASN A 106 -18.63 11.72 -0.09
N ALA A 107 -17.40 11.30 0.07
CA ALA A 107 -17.03 10.05 0.75
C ALA A 107 -17.30 8.82 -0.11
N ARG A 108 -17.20 8.96 -1.44
CA ARG A 108 -17.48 7.84 -2.34
C ARG A 108 -16.43 6.73 -2.27
N THR A 109 -15.20 7.04 -1.91
CA THR A 109 -14.15 6.02 -1.77
C THR A 109 -14.54 4.96 -0.73
N ARG A 110 -15.11 5.39 0.39
CA ARG A 110 -15.56 4.48 1.44
C ARG A 110 -16.94 3.91 1.19
N LYS A 111 -17.85 4.73 0.69
CA LYS A 111 -19.25 4.35 0.49
C LYS A 111 -19.49 3.65 -0.84
N GLY A 112 -18.54 3.75 -1.77
CA GLY A 112 -18.70 3.23 -3.12
C GLY A 112 -19.41 4.23 -4.02
N LYS A 113 -19.70 3.82 -5.24
CA LYS A 113 -20.37 4.70 -6.20
C LYS A 113 -21.77 5.05 -5.74
N ALA A 114 -22.20 6.26 -6.09
CA ALA A 114 -23.56 6.69 -5.81
C ALA A 114 -24.54 5.80 -6.56
N LYS A 115 -25.57 5.33 -5.86
CA LYS A 115 -26.62 4.51 -6.46
C LYS A 115 -27.98 5.14 -6.20
N PRO A 116 -28.78 5.38 -7.24
CA PRO A 116 -30.14 5.88 -7.02
C PRO A 116 -30.97 4.81 -6.31
N ILE A 117 -31.89 5.26 -5.47
CA ILE A 117 -32.80 4.34 -4.78
C ILE A 117 -33.88 3.90 -5.77
N ALA A 118 -33.94 2.62 -6.06
CA ALA A 118 -34.91 2.07 -6.99
C ALA A 118 -36.33 2.26 -6.47
N GLY A 119 -37.23 2.65 -7.37
CA GLY A 119 -38.64 2.81 -7.03
C GLY A 119 -38.98 4.12 -6.37
N LYS A 120 -38.01 4.94 -6.02
CA LYS A 120 -38.27 6.24 -5.40
C LYS A 120 -38.54 7.27 -6.46
N LYS A 121 -39.77 7.58 -6.67
CA LYS A 121 -40.21 8.51 -7.71
C LYS A 121 -40.61 9.83 -7.12
N LYS A 122 -40.38 10.88 -7.87
CA LYS A 122 -40.82 12.19 -7.45
C LYS A 122 -41.34 12.96 -8.61
#